data_b33de058fd20d6b25cd42ceed31d3078
#
_entry.id   b33de058fd20d6b25cd42ceed31d3078
#
_cell.length_a   1.000
_cell.length_b   1.000
_cell.length_c   1.000
_cell.angle_alpha   90.00
_cell.angle_beta   90.00
_cell.angle_gamma   90.00
#
_symmetry.space_group_name_H-M   'P 1'
#
loop_
_entity.id
_entity.type
_entity.pdbx_description
1 polymer ?
#
loop_
_entity_poly.entity_id
_entity_poly.type
_entity_poly.pdbx_seq_one_letter_code
_entity_poly.pdbx_strand_id
1 'polypeptide(L)'
;ICLGRPWVLAFFIMLGSMLMGAFMGGFTPIFLFCPILYDIFETVGLKKHDKFPTIMLILVTVATLLGFPIPPFMGNGLALISNYASVTGNMGTVIEINNAGYLLTGLIHATVCIVVLVLFCKFVLRPDTSKLKELKMETLNKNPLPPMSLRQKFIAISFTVFILIL
;
A
#
# COMPACT_ATOMS: atom_id res chain seq x y z
N ILE A 1 8.74 -3.50 15.08
CA ILE A 1 7.57 -4.41 15.14
C ILE A 1 7.67 -5.51 14.08
N CYS A 2 8.21 -5.23 12.89
CA CYS A 2 8.24 -6.21 11.77
C CYS A 2 9.57 -6.97 11.62
N LEU A 3 10.56 -6.71 12.47
CA LEU A 3 11.91 -7.26 12.38
C LEU A 3 11.90 -8.79 12.53
N GLY A 4 12.51 -9.48 11.58
CA GLY A 4 12.54 -10.93 11.54
C GLY A 4 11.25 -11.62 11.07
N ARG A 5 10.21 -10.86 10.67
CA ARG A 5 8.93 -11.40 10.17
C ARG A 5 8.63 -10.87 8.77
N PRO A 6 9.18 -11.44 7.71
CA PRO A 6 9.09 -10.91 6.34
C PRO A 6 7.65 -10.75 5.84
N TRP A 7 6.74 -11.63 6.22
CA TRP A 7 5.34 -11.57 5.80
C TRP A 7 4.53 -10.48 6.51
N VAL A 8 4.89 -10.17 7.76
CA VAL A 8 4.30 -9.03 8.49
C VAL A 8 4.78 -7.72 7.87
N LEU A 9 6.07 -7.64 7.51
CA LEU A 9 6.62 -6.50 6.77
C LEU A 9 5.90 -6.32 5.42
N ALA A 10 5.75 -7.41 4.65
CA ALA A 10 5.03 -7.39 3.38
C ALA A 10 3.59 -6.87 3.54
N PHE A 11 2.86 -7.36 4.53
CA PHE A 11 1.50 -6.92 4.80
C PHE A 11 1.41 -5.42 5.09
N PHE A 12 2.26 -4.89 5.97
CA PHE A 12 2.23 -3.45 6.31
C PHE A 12 2.68 -2.57 5.15
N ILE A 13 3.64 -2.99 4.34
CA ILE A 13 4.05 -2.26 3.15
C ILE A 13 2.90 -2.22 2.13
N MET A 14 2.23 -3.35 1.88
CA MET A 14 1.07 -3.39 0.99
C MET A 14 -0.08 -2.53 1.51
N LEU A 15 -0.38 -2.60 2.80
CA LEU A 15 -1.43 -1.78 3.42
C LEU A 15 -1.10 -0.28 3.27
N GLY A 16 0.14 0.12 3.54
CA GLY A 16 0.60 1.49 3.34
C GLY A 16 0.52 1.92 1.87
N SER A 17 0.92 1.06 0.93
CA SER A 17 0.84 1.32 -0.51
C SER A 17 -0.60 1.48 -0.97
N MET A 18 -1.52 0.66 -0.47
CA MET A 18 -2.94 0.74 -0.75
C MET A 18 -3.53 2.07 -0.26
N LEU A 19 -3.26 2.44 1.00
CA LEU A 19 -3.76 3.69 1.57
C LEU A 19 -3.21 4.91 0.83
N MET A 20 -1.91 4.91 0.52
CA MET A 20 -1.32 6.00 -0.28
C MET A 20 -1.87 6.01 -1.70
N GLY A 21 -2.11 4.85 -2.31
CA GLY A 21 -2.74 4.73 -3.63
C GLY A 21 -4.14 5.33 -3.68
N ALA A 22 -4.89 5.20 -2.57
CA ALA A 22 -6.22 5.78 -2.43
C ALA A 22 -6.19 7.31 -2.48
N PHE A 23 -5.21 7.98 -1.85
CA PHE A 23 -5.19 9.43 -1.71
C PHE A 23 -4.23 10.16 -2.65
N MET A 24 -3.13 9.52 -3.06
CA MET A 24 -2.07 10.18 -3.86
C MET A 24 -2.09 9.78 -5.34
N GLY A 25 -3.00 8.90 -5.74
CA GLY A 25 -3.09 8.37 -7.11
C GLY A 25 -2.27 7.10 -7.32
N GLY A 26 -2.60 6.36 -8.39
CA GLY A 26 -2.17 4.98 -8.60
C GLY A 26 -0.67 4.73 -8.78
N PHE A 27 0.14 5.73 -9.10
CA PHE A 27 1.57 5.52 -9.39
C PHE A 27 2.51 6.09 -8.33
N THR A 28 2.11 7.14 -7.61
CA THR A 28 2.96 7.82 -6.63
C THR A 28 3.52 6.89 -5.55
N PRO A 29 2.73 5.98 -4.94
CA PRO A 29 3.26 5.08 -3.93
C PRO A 29 4.28 4.10 -4.47
N ILE A 30 4.17 3.69 -5.74
CA ILE A 30 5.13 2.77 -6.37
C ILE A 30 6.51 3.43 -6.38
N PHE A 31 6.60 4.69 -6.83
CA PHE A 31 7.85 5.44 -6.86
C PHE A 31 8.43 5.70 -5.46
N LEU A 32 7.59 5.73 -4.43
CA LEU A 32 8.04 5.89 -3.04
C LEU A 32 8.52 4.57 -2.43
N PHE A 33 7.74 3.52 -2.56
CA PHE A 33 8.03 2.23 -1.89
C PHE A 33 9.10 1.42 -2.60
N CYS A 34 9.23 1.50 -3.93
CA CYS A 34 10.25 0.73 -4.64
C CYS A 34 11.67 1.06 -4.21
N PRO A 35 12.12 2.33 -4.11
CA PRO A 35 13.44 2.65 -3.59
C PRO A 35 13.65 2.14 -2.17
N ILE A 36 12.67 2.35 -1.28
CA ILE A 36 12.75 1.89 0.12
C ILE A 36 12.92 0.36 0.19
N LEU A 37 12.19 -0.37 -0.64
CA LEU A 37 12.31 -1.83 -0.72
C LEU A 37 13.70 -2.24 -1.23
N TYR A 38 14.23 -1.54 -2.25
CA TYR A 38 15.57 -1.83 -2.75
C TYR A 38 16.64 -1.61 -1.68
N ASP A 39 16.56 -0.54 -0.92
CA ASP A 39 17.48 -0.26 0.18
C ASP A 39 17.42 -1.36 1.27
N ILE A 40 16.21 -1.83 1.60
CA ILE A 40 16.02 -2.95 2.53
C ILE A 40 16.65 -4.23 1.96
N PHE A 41 16.41 -4.55 0.70
CA PHE A 41 16.93 -5.76 0.06
C PHE A 41 18.45 -5.74 -0.04
N GLU A 42 19.03 -4.61 -0.40
CA GLU A 42 20.48 -4.43 -0.46
C GLU A 42 21.12 -4.60 0.91
N THR A 43 20.52 -4.04 1.96
CA THR A 43 20.99 -4.17 3.35
C THR A 43 21.07 -5.62 3.82
N VAL A 44 20.17 -6.49 3.34
CA VAL A 44 20.17 -7.93 3.69
C VAL A 44 20.87 -8.79 2.64
N GLY A 45 21.51 -8.19 1.64
CA GLY A 45 22.24 -8.90 0.60
C GLY A 45 21.34 -9.71 -0.35
N LEU A 46 20.10 -9.28 -0.56
CA LEU A 46 19.21 -9.80 -1.60
C LEU A 46 19.47 -9.08 -2.91
N LYS A 47 19.54 -9.85 -4.01
CA LYS A 47 19.69 -9.29 -5.35
C LYS A 47 18.34 -8.89 -5.94
N LYS A 48 18.32 -7.89 -6.82
CA LYS A 48 17.10 -7.39 -7.49
C LYS A 48 16.30 -8.48 -8.22
N HIS A 49 16.97 -9.54 -8.70
CA HIS A 49 16.35 -10.64 -9.44
C HIS A 49 15.97 -11.85 -8.56
N ASP A 50 16.20 -11.78 -7.25
CA ASP A 50 15.76 -12.84 -6.34
C ASP A 50 14.21 -12.87 -6.30
N LYS A 51 13.64 -14.05 -6.05
CA LYS A 51 12.18 -14.25 -6.07
C LYS A 51 11.44 -13.34 -5.10
N PHE A 52 11.95 -13.15 -3.88
CA PHE A 52 11.25 -12.35 -2.88
C PHE A 52 11.20 -10.85 -3.23
N PRO A 53 12.31 -10.16 -3.62
CA PRO A 53 12.27 -8.79 -4.12
C PRO A 53 11.30 -8.60 -5.28
N THR A 54 11.34 -9.48 -6.28
CA THR A 54 10.45 -9.41 -7.45
C THR A 54 8.98 -9.51 -7.03
N ILE A 55 8.64 -10.46 -6.17
CA ILE A 55 7.28 -10.63 -5.63
C ILE A 55 6.86 -9.37 -4.88
N MET A 56 7.71 -8.81 -4.03
CA MET A 56 7.38 -7.61 -3.24
C MET A 56 7.08 -6.39 -4.11
N LEU A 57 7.83 -6.18 -5.19
CA LEU A 57 7.57 -5.08 -6.13
C LEU A 57 6.21 -5.25 -6.83
N ILE A 58 5.87 -6.48 -7.24
CA ILE A 58 4.58 -6.79 -7.82
C ILE A 58 3.46 -6.55 -6.79
N LEU A 59 3.64 -7.01 -5.56
CA LEU A 59 2.67 -6.84 -4.49
C LEU A 59 2.40 -5.38 -4.15
N VAL A 60 3.43 -4.54 -4.11
CA VAL A 60 3.29 -3.09 -3.92
C VAL A 60 2.48 -2.46 -5.04
N THR A 61 2.77 -2.82 -6.28
CA THR A 61 2.03 -2.33 -7.45
C THR A 61 0.56 -2.73 -7.38
N VAL A 62 0.28 -4.00 -7.11
CA VAL A 62 -1.10 -4.50 -6.98
C VAL A 62 -1.83 -3.82 -5.82
N ALA A 63 -1.19 -3.68 -4.66
CA ALA A 63 -1.77 -3.02 -3.50
C ALA A 63 -2.12 -1.55 -3.79
N THR A 64 -1.25 -0.83 -4.49
CA THR A 64 -1.50 0.55 -4.91
C THR A 64 -2.72 0.64 -5.83
N LEU A 65 -2.82 -0.26 -6.81
CA LEU A 65 -3.96 -0.31 -7.73
C LEU A 65 -5.27 -0.68 -7.04
N LEU A 66 -5.22 -1.55 -6.01
CA LEU A 66 -6.39 -1.86 -5.18
C LEU A 66 -6.88 -0.63 -4.39
N GLY A 67 -5.97 0.24 -3.96
CA GLY A 67 -6.30 1.48 -3.27
C GLY A 67 -6.97 2.52 -4.16
N PHE A 68 -6.57 2.61 -5.42
CA PHE A 68 -6.92 3.68 -6.33
C PHE A 68 -8.44 3.93 -6.53
N PRO A 69 -9.33 2.92 -6.65
CA PRO A 69 -10.77 3.13 -6.78
C PRO A 69 -11.51 3.32 -5.45
N ILE A 70 -10.85 3.27 -4.29
CA ILE A 70 -11.54 3.29 -2.98
C ILE A 70 -12.23 4.62 -2.68
N PRO A 71 -11.62 5.82 -2.90
CA PRO A 71 -12.28 7.08 -2.57
C PRO A 71 -13.47 7.36 -3.51
N PRO A 72 -14.68 7.55 -2.97
CA PRO A 72 -15.89 7.82 -3.78
C PRO A 72 -15.92 9.24 -4.37
N PHE A 73 -15.09 10.15 -3.86
CA PHE A 73 -15.12 11.58 -4.16
C PHE A 73 -13.98 12.03 -5.08
N MET A 74 -13.11 11.11 -5.53
CA MET A 74 -12.00 11.44 -6.42
C MET A 74 -11.58 10.26 -7.30
N GLY A 75 -10.85 10.56 -8.37
CA GLY A 75 -10.24 9.55 -9.25
C GLY A 75 -11.23 8.53 -9.81
N ASN A 76 -10.79 7.28 -9.81
CA ASN A 76 -11.58 6.18 -10.36
C ASN A 76 -12.83 5.84 -9.55
N GLY A 77 -12.81 6.03 -8.24
CA GLY A 77 -13.99 5.80 -7.40
C GLY A 77 -15.14 6.73 -7.81
N LEU A 78 -14.86 8.03 -7.95
CA LEU A 78 -15.84 9.00 -8.45
C LEU A 78 -16.35 8.64 -9.85
N ALA A 79 -15.44 8.26 -10.77
CA ALA A 79 -15.81 7.88 -12.13
C ALA A 79 -16.72 6.64 -12.15
N LEU A 80 -16.45 5.64 -11.33
CA LEU A 80 -17.28 4.44 -11.22
C LEU A 80 -18.69 4.78 -10.71
N ILE A 81 -18.80 5.59 -9.65
CA ILE A 81 -20.11 5.99 -9.10
C ILE A 81 -20.88 6.83 -10.11
N SER A 82 -20.23 7.78 -10.76
CA SER A 82 -20.88 8.64 -11.77
C SER A 82 -21.37 7.85 -12.98
N ASN A 83 -20.55 6.92 -13.48
CA ASN A 83 -20.94 6.05 -14.59
C ASN A 83 -22.12 5.13 -14.21
N TYR A 84 -22.09 4.57 -12.98
CA TYR A 84 -23.19 3.75 -12.48
C TYR A 84 -24.50 4.54 -12.42
N ALA A 85 -24.46 5.76 -11.84
CA ALA A 85 -25.62 6.64 -11.76
C ALA A 85 -26.18 7.00 -13.17
N SER A 86 -25.29 7.26 -14.13
CA SER A 86 -25.69 7.53 -15.52
C SER A 86 -26.38 6.33 -16.18
N VAL A 87 -25.82 5.13 -16.02
CA VAL A 87 -26.39 3.90 -16.61
C VAL A 87 -27.75 3.59 -15.99
N THR A 88 -27.88 3.64 -14.65
CA THR A 88 -29.15 3.37 -13.95
C THR A 88 -30.20 4.41 -14.26
N GLY A 89 -29.83 5.68 -14.40
CA GLY A 89 -30.72 6.75 -14.84
C GLY A 89 -31.28 6.51 -16.24
N ASN A 90 -30.46 6.06 -17.18
CA ASN A 90 -30.91 5.69 -18.54
C ASN A 90 -31.83 4.47 -18.56
N MET A 91 -31.76 3.61 -17.56
CA MET A 91 -32.65 2.44 -17.39
C MET A 91 -33.95 2.79 -16.66
N GLY A 92 -34.18 4.06 -16.33
CA GLY A 92 -35.38 4.54 -15.60
C GLY A 92 -35.38 4.22 -14.10
N THR A 93 -34.25 3.77 -13.56
CA THR A 93 -34.11 3.44 -12.13
C THR A 93 -32.92 4.19 -11.57
N VAL A 94 -33.16 5.23 -10.78
CA VAL A 94 -32.07 5.95 -10.11
C VAL A 94 -31.71 5.22 -8.82
N ILE A 95 -30.53 4.61 -8.80
CA ILE A 95 -29.98 3.97 -7.60
C ILE A 95 -28.84 4.84 -7.11
N GLU A 96 -29.03 5.44 -5.94
CA GLU A 96 -27.99 6.22 -5.27
C GLU A 96 -27.04 5.31 -4.50
N ILE A 97 -25.73 5.47 -4.77
CA ILE A 97 -24.69 4.77 -4.01
C ILE A 97 -24.32 5.62 -2.80
N ASN A 98 -24.45 5.04 -1.60
CA ASN A 98 -23.96 5.68 -0.39
C ASN A 98 -22.44 5.73 -0.37
N ASN A 99 -21.86 6.94 -0.40
CA ASN A 99 -20.42 7.15 -0.45
C ASN A 99 -19.66 6.52 0.74
N ALA A 100 -20.23 6.58 1.95
CA ALA A 100 -19.62 5.98 3.13
C ALA A 100 -19.63 4.44 3.05
N GLY A 101 -20.73 3.86 2.58
CA GLY A 101 -20.84 2.42 2.33
C GLY A 101 -19.86 1.95 1.25
N TYR A 102 -19.73 2.71 0.17
CA TYR A 102 -18.77 2.44 -0.90
C TYR A 102 -17.32 2.44 -0.38
N LEU A 103 -16.93 3.50 0.35
CA LEU A 103 -15.61 3.64 0.96
C LEU A 103 -15.30 2.46 1.89
N LEU A 104 -16.21 2.15 2.79
CA LEU A 104 -16.04 1.07 3.77
C LEU A 104 -15.91 -0.29 3.09
N THR A 105 -16.78 -0.58 2.12
CA THR A 105 -16.73 -1.81 1.33
C THR A 105 -15.41 -1.93 0.56
N GLY A 106 -14.98 -0.83 -0.07
CA GLY A 106 -13.70 -0.76 -0.78
C GLY A 106 -12.50 -1.05 0.13
N LEU A 107 -12.46 -0.45 1.31
CA LEU A 107 -11.40 -0.69 2.31
C LEU A 107 -11.37 -2.14 2.79
N ILE A 108 -12.53 -2.71 3.12
CA ILE A 108 -12.65 -4.11 3.56
C ILE A 108 -12.19 -5.04 2.42
N HIS A 109 -12.71 -4.83 1.21
CA HIS A 109 -12.38 -5.65 0.05
C HIS A 109 -10.87 -5.62 -0.24
N ALA A 110 -10.27 -4.44 -0.33
CA ALA A 110 -8.85 -4.29 -0.60
C ALA A 110 -7.98 -4.92 0.50
N THR A 111 -8.38 -4.77 1.79
CA THR A 111 -7.68 -5.39 2.91
C THR A 111 -7.73 -6.91 2.84
N VAL A 112 -8.90 -7.49 2.54
CA VAL A 112 -9.06 -8.94 2.36
C VAL A 112 -8.21 -9.42 1.19
N CYS A 113 -8.20 -8.73 0.06
CA CYS A 113 -7.35 -9.05 -1.08
C CYS A 113 -5.86 -9.04 -0.70
N ILE A 114 -5.40 -8.06 0.07
CA ILE A 114 -4.01 -8.00 0.55
C ILE A 114 -3.68 -9.21 1.43
N VAL A 115 -4.56 -9.56 2.37
CA VAL A 115 -4.37 -10.74 3.23
C VAL A 115 -4.26 -12.00 2.38
N VAL A 116 -5.18 -12.21 1.44
CA VAL A 116 -5.18 -13.37 0.54
C VAL A 116 -3.90 -13.42 -0.29
N LEU A 117 -3.46 -12.29 -0.87
CA LEU A 117 -2.24 -12.22 -1.67
C LEU A 117 -0.98 -12.55 -0.84
N VAL A 118 -0.88 -12.01 0.39
CA VAL A 118 0.23 -12.32 1.29
C VAL A 118 0.25 -13.80 1.65
N LEU A 119 -0.92 -14.39 1.96
CA LEU A 119 -1.04 -15.81 2.26
C LEU A 119 -0.70 -16.67 1.03
N PHE A 120 -1.18 -16.29 -0.15
CA PHE A 120 -0.85 -16.97 -1.39
C PHE A 120 0.66 -16.96 -1.64
N CYS A 121 1.32 -15.82 -1.54
CA CYS A 121 2.76 -15.72 -1.71
C CYS A 121 3.52 -16.54 -0.66
N LYS A 122 3.04 -16.57 0.57
CA LYS A 122 3.66 -17.33 1.66
C LYS A 122 3.55 -18.84 1.46
N PHE A 123 2.38 -19.34 1.06
CA PHE A 123 2.10 -20.78 1.03
C PHE A 123 2.30 -21.42 -0.35
N VAL A 124 2.06 -20.69 -1.44
CA VAL A 124 2.15 -21.19 -2.81
C VAL A 124 3.51 -20.86 -3.42
N LEU A 125 3.90 -19.58 -3.46
CA LEU A 125 5.14 -19.16 -4.11
C LEU A 125 6.39 -19.48 -3.28
N ARG A 126 6.28 -19.50 -1.96
CA ARG A 126 7.31 -19.87 -1.00
C ARG A 126 8.71 -19.32 -1.32
N PRO A 127 8.86 -18.00 -1.53
CA PRO A 127 10.18 -17.44 -1.77
C PRO A 127 11.07 -17.62 -0.54
N ASP A 128 12.37 -17.75 -0.77
CA ASP A 128 13.34 -17.81 0.32
C ASP A 128 13.38 -16.46 1.06
N THR A 129 13.05 -16.49 2.33
CA THR A 129 13.02 -15.33 3.23
C THR A 129 14.03 -15.44 4.38
N SER A 130 14.97 -16.40 4.31
CA SER A 130 15.94 -16.69 5.39
C SER A 130 16.76 -15.44 5.74
N LYS A 131 17.30 -14.76 4.74
CA LYS A 131 18.09 -13.54 4.90
C LYS A 131 17.33 -12.39 5.59
N LEU A 132 16.02 -12.27 5.35
CA LEU A 132 15.17 -11.25 5.99
C LEU A 132 14.89 -11.55 7.46
N LYS A 133 14.93 -12.83 7.88
CA LYS A 133 14.77 -13.21 9.28
C LYS A 133 15.98 -12.79 10.13
N GLU A 134 17.13 -12.64 9.50
CA GLU A 134 18.38 -12.20 10.14
C GLU A 134 18.45 -10.68 10.32
N LEU A 135 17.49 -9.92 9.80
CA LEU A 135 17.38 -8.47 9.99
C LEU A 135 17.21 -8.14 11.49
N LYS A 136 18.32 -7.76 12.11
CA LYS A 136 18.33 -7.22 13.47
C LYS A 136 18.32 -5.69 13.41
N MET A 137 17.74 -5.06 14.44
CA MET A 137 17.78 -3.59 14.62
C MET A 137 19.20 -3.01 14.49
N GLU A 138 20.20 -3.76 14.93
CA GLU A 138 21.62 -3.39 14.87
C GLU A 138 22.15 -3.22 13.44
N THR A 139 21.61 -3.97 12.46
CA THR A 139 22.00 -3.88 11.05
C THR A 139 21.41 -2.63 10.37
N LEU A 140 20.23 -2.21 10.79
CA LEU A 140 19.58 -0.99 10.29
C LEU A 140 20.14 0.28 10.97
N ASN A 141 20.70 0.14 12.17
CA ASN A 141 21.30 1.24 12.93
C ASN A 141 22.79 1.51 12.62
N LYS A 142 23.37 0.87 11.62
CA LYS A 142 24.76 1.16 11.22
C LYS A 142 24.98 2.62 10.81
N ASN A 143 23.93 3.30 10.36
CA ASN A 143 23.91 4.74 10.15
C ASN A 143 22.65 5.30 10.85
N PRO A 144 22.75 5.80 12.10
CA PRO A 144 21.60 6.41 12.75
C PRO A 144 21.13 7.59 11.90
N LEU A 145 19.87 7.53 11.49
CA LEU A 145 19.25 8.61 10.73
C LEU A 145 19.36 9.90 11.56
N PRO A 146 19.77 11.02 10.96
CA PRO A 146 19.79 12.29 11.67
C PRO A 146 18.39 12.61 12.22
N PRO A 147 18.28 13.28 13.37
CA PRO A 147 16.98 13.62 13.92
C PRO A 147 16.17 14.43 12.92
N MET A 148 14.88 14.17 12.84
CA MET A 148 13.98 14.85 11.91
C MET A 148 14.12 16.37 12.05
N SER A 149 14.39 17.04 10.92
CA SER A 149 14.45 18.49 10.86
C SER A 149 13.08 19.12 11.16
N LEU A 150 13.04 20.36 11.61
CA LEU A 150 11.79 21.09 11.86
C LEU A 150 10.86 21.09 10.62
N ARG A 151 11.46 21.22 9.43
CA ARG A 151 10.72 21.15 8.15
C ARG A 151 10.05 19.80 7.93
N GLN A 152 10.76 18.71 8.21
CA GLN A 152 10.21 17.34 8.08
C GLN A 152 9.08 17.09 9.09
N LYS A 153 9.23 17.56 10.33
CA LYS A 153 8.18 17.49 11.35
C LYS A 153 6.93 18.27 10.93
N PHE A 154 7.12 19.49 10.42
CA PHE A 154 6.02 20.32 9.92
C PHE A 154 5.26 19.64 8.76
N ILE A 155 5.98 19.10 7.78
CA ILE A 155 5.38 18.36 6.65
C ILE A 155 4.61 17.15 7.16
N ALA A 156 5.18 16.35 8.08
CA ALA A 156 4.50 15.18 8.63
C ALA A 156 3.23 15.55 9.39
N ILE A 157 3.27 16.61 10.21
CA ILE A 157 2.10 17.09 10.94
C ILE A 157 1.03 17.60 9.98
N SER A 158 1.41 18.44 9.00
CA SER A 158 0.48 18.97 8.00
C SER A 158 -0.19 17.87 7.20
N PHE A 159 0.55 16.84 6.81
CA PHE A 159 0.02 15.68 6.09
C PHE A 159 -0.97 14.87 6.96
N THR A 160 -0.62 14.67 8.23
CA THR A 160 -1.50 13.96 9.18
C THR A 160 -2.80 14.73 9.41
N VAL A 161 -2.70 16.06 9.61
CA VAL A 161 -3.87 16.93 9.78
C VAL A 161 -4.74 16.91 8.52
N PHE A 162 -4.13 16.97 7.34
CA PHE A 162 -4.86 16.89 6.06
C PHE A 162 -5.67 15.58 5.93
N ILE A 163 -5.06 14.44 6.30
CA ILE A 163 -5.75 13.14 6.27
C ILE A 163 -6.91 13.08 7.29
N LEU A 164 -6.77 13.73 8.44
CA LEU A 164 -7.81 13.71 9.47
C LEU A 164 -9.01 14.63 9.17
N ILE A 165 -8.81 15.63 8.30
CA ILE A 165 -9.87 16.58 7.88
C ILE A 165 -10.64 16.07 6.66
N LEU A 166 -10.05 15.17 5.87
CA LEU A 166 -10.69 14.53 4.71
C LEU A 166 -11.64 13.41 5.15
#